data_24a0131e980e35117799355cd595b596
#
_entry.id   24a0131e980e35117799355cd595b596
#
_cell.length_a   1.000
_cell.length_b   1.000
_cell.length_c   1.000
_cell.angle_alpha   90.00
_cell.angle_beta   90.00
_cell.angle_gamma   90.00
#
_symmetry.space_group_name_H-M   'P 1'
#
loop_
_entity.id
_entity.type
_entity.pdbx_description
1 polymer ?
#
loop_
_entity_poly.entity_id
_entity_poly.type
_entity_poly.pdbx_seq_one_letter_code
_entity_poly.pdbx_strand_id
1 'polypeptide(L)'
;MRKGNINNNNEEIIELDQELLQALSGGTVAQSFNYTFLDSFEMEDLDERRLYINGMVDDDIVTSIGYHILRYNRLDKGIDKKDRKPIILYINTDGGSLYSGNSLISIIQSSITPVHTVNLGRCFSMGFLLFIAGSKRYTLDNGVFLLHDGSNGGFDSNAKLVDKIEFEKNVLEKKIKDYVLERTGITSKAYDRNYRKEWYMSSEKAKELEICDFIVGEDCTIDEII
;
A
#
# COMPACT_ATOMS: atom_id res chain seq x y z
N MET A 1 23.20 -36.72 -14.70
CA MET A 1 24.06 -35.57 -14.91
C MET A 1 23.87 -35.06 -16.33
N ARG A 2 23.03 -34.10 -16.59
CA ARG A 2 22.96 -33.34 -17.86
C ARG A 2 23.48 -31.94 -17.58
N LYS A 3 24.58 -31.60 -18.26
CA LYS A 3 25.15 -30.26 -18.24
C LYS A 3 24.23 -29.36 -19.05
N GLY A 4 23.51 -28.44 -18.40
CA GLY A 4 22.82 -27.37 -19.05
C GLY A 4 23.85 -26.35 -19.54
N ASN A 5 23.83 -26.04 -20.81
CA ASN A 5 24.55 -24.93 -21.41
C ASN A 5 23.80 -23.63 -21.02
N ILE A 6 24.49 -22.73 -20.37
CA ILE A 6 24.03 -21.37 -20.14
C ILE A 6 24.20 -20.63 -21.48
N ASN A 7 23.11 -20.43 -22.18
CA ASN A 7 23.02 -19.44 -23.26
C ASN A 7 21.68 -18.71 -23.16
N ASN A 8 21.78 -17.44 -22.88
CA ASN A 8 20.77 -16.39 -23.04
C ASN A 8 19.35 -16.68 -22.51
N ASN A 9 19.11 -16.20 -21.32
CA ASN A 9 17.91 -16.33 -20.50
C ASN A 9 16.56 -15.92 -21.12
N ASN A 10 16.53 -15.30 -22.30
CA ASN A 10 15.28 -14.83 -22.91
C ASN A 10 14.52 -15.88 -23.70
N GLU A 11 15.20 -16.89 -24.26
CA GLU A 11 14.54 -17.95 -25.05
C GLU A 11 13.94 -19.05 -24.17
N GLU A 12 14.55 -19.35 -23.04
CA GLU A 12 14.04 -20.39 -22.11
C GLU A 12 12.76 -19.98 -21.39
N ILE A 13 12.61 -18.69 -21.06
CA ILE A 13 11.39 -18.12 -20.45
C ILE A 13 10.22 -18.16 -21.44
N ILE A 14 10.49 -17.87 -22.72
CA ILE A 14 9.48 -17.89 -23.79
C ILE A 14 8.98 -19.33 -24.07
N GLU A 15 9.86 -20.34 -23.98
CA GLU A 15 9.46 -21.75 -24.19
C GLU A 15 8.59 -22.29 -23.04
N LEU A 16 8.90 -21.96 -21.80
CA LEU A 16 8.09 -22.38 -20.64
C LEU A 16 6.68 -21.80 -20.68
N ASP A 17 6.57 -20.52 -21.06
CA ASP A 17 5.27 -19.83 -21.21
C ASP A 17 4.44 -20.39 -22.36
N GLN A 18 5.07 -20.84 -23.45
CA GLN A 18 4.35 -21.45 -24.57
C GLN A 18 3.80 -22.84 -24.23
N GLU A 19 4.50 -23.66 -23.48
CA GLU A 19 3.99 -24.94 -22.99
C GLU A 19 2.83 -24.78 -22.02
N LEU A 20 2.93 -23.79 -21.12
CA LEU A 20 1.84 -23.46 -20.18
C LEU A 20 0.60 -22.89 -20.90
N LEU A 21 0.81 -22.02 -21.88
CA LEU A 21 -0.26 -21.48 -22.74
C LEU A 21 -0.91 -22.56 -23.60
N GLN A 22 -0.13 -23.53 -24.10
CA GLN A 22 -0.65 -24.65 -24.88
C GLN A 22 -1.43 -25.65 -24.01
N ALA A 23 -1.03 -25.85 -22.75
CA ALA A 23 -1.76 -26.66 -21.78
C ALA A 23 -3.08 -26.02 -21.32
N LEU A 24 -3.14 -24.68 -21.27
CA LEU A 24 -4.33 -23.92 -20.89
C LEU A 24 -5.28 -23.65 -22.06
N SER A 25 -4.80 -23.68 -23.31
CA SER A 25 -5.57 -23.41 -24.53
C SER A 25 -6.13 -24.67 -25.17
N GLY A 26 -6.92 -25.46 -24.48
CA GLY A 26 -7.70 -26.53 -25.10
C GLY A 26 -8.57 -26.02 -26.28
N GLY A 27 -7.93 -25.59 -27.35
CA GLY A 27 -8.51 -25.19 -28.64
C GLY A 27 -9.02 -23.74 -28.71
N THR A 28 -8.40 -22.98 -29.59
CA THR A 28 -8.80 -21.74 -30.26
C THR A 28 -8.35 -20.42 -29.61
N VAL A 29 -7.48 -19.73 -30.38
CA VAL A 29 -6.99 -18.35 -30.27
C VAL A 29 -5.93 -18.16 -29.18
N ALA A 30 -4.66 -18.45 -29.53
CA ALA A 30 -3.53 -17.86 -28.87
C ALA A 30 -3.56 -16.32 -29.08
N GLN A 31 -4.09 -15.57 -28.13
CA GLN A 31 -3.71 -14.17 -28.00
C GLN A 31 -2.23 -14.18 -27.61
N SER A 32 -1.37 -13.67 -28.50
CA SER A 32 0.02 -13.40 -28.15
C SER A 32 0.02 -12.28 -27.10
N PHE A 33 0.17 -12.63 -25.83
CA PHE A 33 0.49 -11.68 -24.79
C PHE A 33 1.93 -11.23 -25.03
N ASN A 34 2.12 -10.01 -25.51
CA ASN A 34 3.42 -9.37 -25.54
C ASN A 34 3.81 -9.00 -24.10
N TYR A 35 4.39 -9.94 -23.36
CA TYR A 35 5.01 -9.63 -22.08
C TYR A 35 6.22 -8.71 -22.35
N THR A 36 6.19 -7.55 -21.68
CA THR A 36 7.34 -6.66 -21.66
C THR A 36 8.29 -7.10 -20.52
N PHE A 37 9.54 -6.64 -20.56
CA PHE A 37 10.49 -6.85 -19.48
C PHE A 37 9.97 -6.29 -18.13
N LEU A 38 9.15 -5.23 -18.16
CA LEU A 38 8.51 -4.67 -16.97
C LEU A 38 7.46 -5.62 -16.39
N ASP A 39 6.68 -6.30 -17.24
CA ASP A 39 5.65 -7.26 -16.78
C ASP A 39 6.28 -8.42 -15.99
N SER A 40 7.51 -8.84 -16.33
CA SER A 40 8.21 -9.89 -15.60
C SER A 40 8.60 -9.47 -14.18
N PHE A 41 9.00 -8.21 -13.98
CA PHE A 41 9.30 -7.68 -12.64
C PHE A 41 8.01 -7.53 -11.80
N GLU A 42 6.91 -7.09 -12.43
CA GLU A 42 5.63 -7.00 -11.74
C GLU A 42 5.15 -8.38 -11.27
N MET A 43 5.35 -9.42 -12.08
CA MET A 43 5.02 -10.80 -11.69
C MET A 43 5.89 -11.30 -10.54
N GLU A 44 7.20 -11.05 -10.59
CA GLU A 44 8.13 -11.40 -9.50
C GLU A 44 7.74 -10.68 -8.20
N ASP A 45 7.46 -9.39 -8.26
CA ASP A 45 7.03 -8.61 -7.10
C ASP A 45 5.72 -9.15 -6.51
N LEU A 46 4.77 -9.57 -7.34
CA LEU A 46 3.53 -10.19 -6.86
C LEU A 46 3.79 -11.56 -6.18
N ASP A 47 4.68 -12.38 -6.71
CA ASP A 47 5.04 -13.66 -6.09
C ASP A 47 5.77 -13.44 -4.76
N GLU A 48 6.60 -12.39 -4.68
CA GLU A 48 7.28 -11.94 -3.47
C GLU A 48 6.36 -11.13 -2.53
N ARG A 49 5.09 -10.92 -2.88
CA ARG A 49 4.06 -10.16 -2.13
C ARG A 49 4.42 -8.69 -1.94
N ARG A 50 5.07 -8.08 -2.94
CA ARG A 50 5.40 -6.67 -2.98
C ARG A 50 4.32 -5.93 -3.76
N LEU A 51 3.75 -4.89 -3.16
CA LEU A 51 2.70 -4.07 -3.75
C LEU A 51 3.11 -2.61 -3.70
N TYR A 52 2.67 -1.82 -4.68
CA TYR A 52 3.11 -0.43 -4.82
C TYR A 52 1.92 0.51 -4.95
N ILE A 53 1.90 1.55 -4.11
CA ILE A 53 1.06 2.74 -4.29
C ILE A 53 1.98 3.87 -4.76
N ASN A 54 1.94 4.17 -6.05
CA ASN A 54 2.70 5.26 -6.66
C ASN A 54 1.76 6.13 -7.48
N GLY A 55 1.32 7.24 -6.89
CA GLY A 55 0.33 8.14 -7.51
C GLY A 55 -0.86 8.41 -6.60
N MET A 56 -1.99 8.80 -7.19
CA MET A 56 -3.20 9.19 -6.45
C MET A 56 -3.92 7.98 -5.87
N VAL A 57 -4.42 8.10 -4.65
CA VAL A 57 -5.28 7.08 -4.03
C VAL A 57 -6.71 7.24 -4.55
N ASP A 58 -7.15 6.30 -5.34
CA ASP A 58 -8.47 6.23 -5.99
C ASP A 58 -9.06 4.81 -5.94
N ASP A 59 -10.13 4.57 -6.66
CA ASP A 59 -10.81 3.27 -6.68
C ASP A 59 -9.98 2.19 -7.39
N ASP A 60 -9.14 2.57 -8.36
CA ASP A 60 -8.25 1.63 -9.07
C ASP A 60 -7.18 1.09 -8.12
N ILE A 61 -6.61 1.95 -7.27
CA ILE A 61 -5.67 1.53 -6.21
C ILE A 61 -6.34 0.57 -5.21
N VAL A 62 -7.60 0.83 -4.82
CA VAL A 62 -8.34 -0.08 -3.92
C VAL A 62 -8.56 -1.43 -4.59
N THR A 63 -8.93 -1.42 -5.86
CA THR A 63 -9.18 -2.64 -6.62
C THR A 63 -7.89 -3.45 -6.78
N SER A 64 -6.79 -2.84 -7.24
CA SER A 64 -5.52 -3.53 -7.47
C SER A 64 -4.90 -4.02 -6.17
N ILE A 65 -4.59 -3.13 -5.23
CA ILE A 65 -3.91 -3.47 -3.97
C ILE A 65 -4.80 -4.32 -3.06
N GLY A 66 -6.07 -3.90 -2.87
CA GLY A 66 -7.02 -4.63 -2.03
C GLY A 66 -7.28 -6.05 -2.52
N TYR A 67 -7.41 -6.25 -3.84
CA TYR A 67 -7.56 -7.58 -4.45
C TYR A 67 -6.37 -8.50 -4.11
N HIS A 68 -5.13 -8.00 -4.23
CA HIS A 68 -3.94 -8.80 -3.93
C HIS A 68 -3.84 -9.12 -2.44
N ILE A 69 -4.12 -8.19 -1.53
CA ILE A 69 -4.17 -8.46 -0.09
C ILE A 69 -5.19 -9.58 0.20
N LEU A 70 -6.40 -9.48 -0.35
CA LEU A 70 -7.43 -10.51 -0.18
C LEU A 70 -7.03 -11.86 -0.81
N ARG A 71 -6.30 -11.85 -1.95
CA ARG A 71 -5.74 -13.05 -2.56
C ARG A 71 -4.74 -13.72 -1.63
N TYR A 72 -3.77 -12.99 -1.08
CA TYR A 72 -2.78 -13.54 -0.14
C TYR A 72 -3.43 -14.06 1.14
N ASN A 73 -4.47 -13.38 1.66
CA ASN A 73 -5.25 -13.89 2.78
C ASN A 73 -5.89 -15.27 2.47
N ARG A 74 -6.40 -15.48 1.24
CA ARG A 74 -6.92 -16.78 0.83
C ARG A 74 -5.85 -17.85 0.76
N LEU A 75 -4.65 -17.51 0.27
CA LEU A 75 -3.51 -18.42 0.21
C LEU A 75 -2.99 -18.80 1.59
N ASP A 76 -3.04 -17.88 2.54
CA ASP A 76 -2.56 -18.08 3.90
C ASP A 76 -3.62 -18.68 4.84
N LYS A 77 -4.80 -19.01 4.32
CA LYS A 77 -5.85 -19.64 5.13
C LYS A 77 -5.38 -21.00 5.66
N GLY A 78 -5.32 -21.12 7.00
CA GLY A 78 -4.84 -22.33 7.68
C GLY A 78 -3.34 -22.35 7.95
N ILE A 79 -2.57 -21.35 7.50
CA ILE A 79 -1.16 -21.18 7.88
C ILE A 79 -1.10 -20.45 9.23
N ASP A 80 -0.26 -20.91 10.14
CA ASP A 80 -0.03 -20.24 11.42
C ASP A 80 0.51 -18.81 11.20
N LYS A 81 0.05 -17.86 12.00
CA LYS A 81 0.41 -16.43 11.85
C LYS A 81 1.92 -16.19 11.75
N LYS A 82 2.71 -16.93 12.53
CA LYS A 82 4.19 -16.82 12.56
C LYS A 82 4.88 -17.28 11.28
N ASP A 83 4.20 -18.13 10.49
CA ASP A 83 4.75 -18.74 9.28
C ASP A 83 4.23 -18.05 8.00
N ARG A 84 3.38 -17.03 8.13
CA ARG A 84 2.88 -16.25 7.00
C ARG A 84 3.94 -15.26 6.52
N LYS A 85 4.29 -15.33 5.24
CA LYS A 85 5.13 -14.31 4.60
C LYS A 85 4.36 -12.98 4.58
N PRO A 86 4.92 -11.89 5.12
CA PRO A 86 4.25 -10.60 5.10
C PRO A 86 4.05 -10.06 3.68
N ILE A 87 3.06 -9.18 3.53
CA ILE A 87 2.87 -8.36 2.34
C ILE A 87 3.64 -7.06 2.58
N ILE A 88 4.48 -6.66 1.63
CA ILE A 88 5.19 -5.39 1.69
C ILE A 88 4.47 -4.38 0.80
N LEU A 89 3.94 -3.32 1.39
CA LEU A 89 3.24 -2.26 0.69
C LEU A 89 4.11 -1.01 0.65
N TYR A 90 4.72 -0.78 -0.51
CA TYR A 90 5.51 0.42 -0.78
C TYR A 90 4.60 1.60 -1.14
N ILE A 91 4.83 2.76 -0.51
CA ILE A 91 3.96 3.93 -0.63
C ILE A 91 4.79 5.16 -1.03
N ASN A 92 4.36 5.81 -2.12
CA ASN A 92 4.87 7.08 -2.60
C ASN A 92 3.71 7.87 -3.21
N THR A 93 2.96 8.63 -2.39
CA THR A 93 1.71 9.27 -2.82
C THR A 93 1.48 10.63 -2.17
N ASP A 94 0.84 11.52 -2.91
CA ASP A 94 0.30 12.78 -2.37
C ASP A 94 -1.05 12.58 -1.65
N GLY A 95 -1.62 11.37 -1.68
CA GLY A 95 -2.91 11.05 -1.10
C GLY A 95 -4.00 10.91 -2.15
N GLY A 96 -5.25 11.23 -1.79
CA GLY A 96 -6.39 11.12 -2.71
C GLY A 96 -7.73 10.88 -2.01
N SER A 97 -8.58 10.04 -2.59
CA SER A 97 -9.95 9.80 -2.16
C SER A 97 -10.04 9.28 -0.72
N LEU A 98 -10.81 9.98 0.10
CA LEU A 98 -11.10 9.59 1.48
C LEU A 98 -11.81 8.22 1.56
N TYR A 99 -12.78 7.98 0.69
CA TYR A 99 -13.56 6.74 0.71
C TYR A 99 -12.77 5.54 0.22
N SER A 100 -12.03 5.71 -0.87
CA SER A 100 -11.17 4.66 -1.43
C SER A 100 -10.06 4.31 -0.46
N GLY A 101 -9.40 5.32 0.14
CA GLY A 101 -8.36 5.09 1.14
C GLY A 101 -8.88 4.40 2.41
N ASN A 102 -10.04 4.82 2.94
CA ASN A 102 -10.65 4.15 4.10
C ASN A 102 -11.03 2.69 3.81
N SER A 103 -11.45 2.38 2.58
CA SER A 103 -11.70 1.00 2.15
C SER A 103 -10.42 0.17 2.21
N LEU A 104 -9.33 0.70 1.68
CA LEU A 104 -8.03 0.01 1.69
C LEU A 104 -7.46 -0.12 3.11
N ILE A 105 -7.57 0.91 3.96
CA ILE A 105 -7.21 0.83 5.39
C ILE A 105 -7.94 -0.33 6.06
N SER A 106 -9.25 -0.44 5.82
CA SER A 106 -10.07 -1.52 6.39
C SER A 106 -9.62 -2.91 5.92
N ILE A 107 -9.25 -3.05 4.65
CA ILE A 107 -8.69 -4.30 4.09
C ILE A 107 -7.35 -4.63 4.76
N ILE A 108 -6.44 -3.65 4.88
CA ILE A 108 -5.13 -3.83 5.51
C ILE A 108 -5.29 -4.27 6.97
N GLN A 109 -6.12 -3.56 7.73
CA GLN A 109 -6.33 -3.86 9.15
C GLN A 109 -7.03 -5.19 9.41
N SER A 110 -7.91 -5.62 8.49
CA SER A 110 -8.63 -6.90 8.58
C SER A 110 -7.82 -8.07 8.03
N SER A 111 -6.64 -7.81 7.46
CA SER A 111 -5.81 -8.85 6.85
C SER A 111 -5.29 -9.83 7.89
N ILE A 112 -5.48 -11.13 7.63
CA ILE A 112 -4.87 -12.20 8.43
C ILE A 112 -3.37 -12.34 8.16
N THR A 113 -2.92 -11.91 6.97
CA THR A 113 -1.51 -11.83 6.58
C THR A 113 -0.96 -10.48 7.01
N PRO A 114 0.17 -10.43 7.72
CA PRO A 114 0.76 -9.15 8.09
C PRO A 114 1.03 -8.27 6.86
N VAL A 115 0.62 -7.00 6.91
CA VAL A 115 0.96 -5.99 5.90
C VAL A 115 1.95 -5.03 6.53
N HIS A 116 3.16 -4.95 5.97
CA HIS A 116 4.17 -3.98 6.33
C HIS A 116 4.12 -2.82 5.35
N THR A 117 4.23 -1.60 5.82
CA THR A 117 4.22 -0.40 4.97
C THR A 117 5.59 0.24 4.92
N VAL A 118 5.97 0.72 3.73
CA VAL A 118 7.27 1.34 3.48
C VAL A 118 7.06 2.68 2.79
N ASN A 119 7.47 3.79 3.42
CA ASN A 119 7.50 5.09 2.78
C ASN A 119 8.75 5.21 1.88
N LEU A 120 8.55 5.25 0.56
CA LEU A 120 9.64 5.38 -0.42
C LEU A 120 10.11 6.83 -0.62
N GLY A 121 9.33 7.82 -0.20
CA GLY A 121 9.66 9.24 -0.37
C GLY A 121 8.62 10.14 0.25
N ARG A 122 7.34 9.91 -0.03
CA ARG A 122 6.25 10.71 0.54
C ARG A 122 5.02 9.87 0.87
N CYS A 123 4.48 10.11 2.06
CA CYS A 123 3.19 9.60 2.49
C CYS A 123 2.34 10.79 2.95
N PHE A 124 1.59 11.41 2.00
CA PHE A 124 0.85 12.63 2.27
C PHE A 124 -0.65 12.36 2.37
N SER A 125 -1.34 13.11 3.26
CA SER A 125 -2.81 13.07 3.35
C SER A 125 -3.33 11.64 3.54
N MET A 126 -4.11 11.10 2.61
CA MET A 126 -4.56 9.70 2.64
C MET A 126 -3.39 8.71 2.64
N GLY A 127 -2.25 9.04 2.01
CA GLY A 127 -1.03 8.23 2.06
C GLY A 127 -0.47 8.08 3.47
N PHE A 128 -0.55 9.11 4.30
CA PHE A 128 -0.22 9.05 5.72
C PHE A 128 -1.11 8.05 6.46
N LEU A 129 -2.42 8.11 6.23
CA LEU A 129 -3.39 7.21 6.88
C LEU A 129 -3.20 5.75 6.44
N LEU A 130 -2.89 5.51 5.17
CA LEU A 130 -2.55 4.18 4.65
C LEU A 130 -1.24 3.66 5.24
N PHE A 131 -0.23 4.53 5.38
CA PHE A 131 1.05 4.15 5.95
C PHE A 131 0.92 3.66 7.39
N ILE A 132 0.19 4.38 8.23
CA ILE A 132 -0.01 3.98 9.63
C ILE A 132 -0.92 2.75 9.81
N ALA A 133 -1.56 2.24 8.75
CA ALA A 133 -2.31 0.99 8.79
C ALA A 133 -1.41 -0.26 8.92
N GLY A 134 -0.14 -0.15 8.51
CA GLY A 134 0.81 -1.25 8.53
C GLY A 134 1.05 -1.87 9.91
N SER A 135 1.31 -3.17 9.96
CA SER A 135 1.68 -3.90 11.17
C SER A 135 3.13 -3.67 11.59
N LYS A 136 4.01 -3.38 10.63
CA LYS A 136 5.31 -2.73 10.79
C LYS A 136 5.42 -1.62 9.75
N ARG A 137 6.07 -0.54 10.11
CA ARG A 137 6.08 0.69 9.33
C ARG A 137 7.52 1.17 9.17
N TYR A 138 8.00 1.14 7.94
CA TYR A 138 9.36 1.52 7.58
C TYR A 138 9.35 2.81 6.78
N THR A 139 10.32 3.68 6.97
CA THR A 139 10.52 4.84 6.11
C THR A 139 11.96 4.90 5.63
N LEU A 140 12.18 5.30 4.38
CA LEU A 140 13.52 5.67 3.96
C LEU A 140 13.95 6.95 4.67
N ASP A 141 15.25 7.18 4.79
CA ASP A 141 15.87 8.31 5.50
C ASP A 141 15.29 9.68 5.05
N ASN A 142 15.16 9.88 3.74
CA ASN A 142 14.58 11.10 3.17
C ASN A 142 13.03 11.07 3.04
N GLY A 143 12.36 10.12 3.71
CA GLY A 143 10.91 10.00 3.68
C GLY A 143 10.21 11.17 4.39
N VAL A 144 9.18 11.71 3.75
CA VAL A 144 8.40 12.84 4.27
C VAL A 144 6.96 12.41 4.48
N PHE A 145 6.36 12.93 5.53
CA PHE A 145 4.96 12.71 5.88
C PHE A 145 4.20 14.04 5.92
N LEU A 146 2.93 14.02 5.54
CA LEU A 146 2.03 15.15 5.68
C LEU A 146 0.70 14.69 6.29
N LEU A 147 0.30 15.33 7.39
CA LEU A 147 -1.02 15.20 7.98
C LEU A 147 -1.76 16.56 7.91
N HIS A 148 -2.98 16.55 7.36
CA HIS A 148 -3.85 17.71 7.27
C HIS A 148 -5.33 17.29 7.21
N ASP A 149 -6.25 18.26 7.28
CA ASP A 149 -7.70 18.01 7.26
C ASP A 149 -8.30 17.73 5.87
N GLY A 150 -7.47 17.73 4.86
CA GLY A 150 -7.91 17.48 3.49
C GLY A 150 -8.72 18.63 2.87
N SER A 151 -9.09 18.44 1.60
CA SER A 151 -9.91 19.41 0.86
C SER A 151 -11.11 18.70 0.23
N ASN A 152 -12.26 19.37 0.27
CA ASN A 152 -13.50 18.91 -0.36
C ASN A 152 -13.86 19.79 -1.55
N GLY A 153 -14.21 19.14 -2.67
CA GLY A 153 -14.82 19.77 -3.83
C GLY A 153 -16.00 18.92 -4.31
N GLY A 154 -17.08 19.54 -4.76
CA GLY A 154 -18.20 18.81 -5.32
C GLY A 154 -19.23 19.72 -5.98
N PHE A 155 -19.90 19.15 -6.98
CA PHE A 155 -21.06 19.76 -7.62
C PHE A 155 -22.27 18.87 -7.31
N ASP A 156 -23.19 19.38 -6.47
CA ASP A 156 -24.47 18.75 -6.18
C ASP A 156 -25.48 19.82 -5.72
N SER A 157 -26.71 19.43 -5.39
CA SER A 157 -27.64 20.36 -4.75
C SER A 157 -27.10 20.80 -3.39
N ASN A 158 -27.40 22.06 -3.00
CA ASN A 158 -26.93 22.62 -1.71
C ASN A 158 -27.25 21.71 -0.52
N ALA A 159 -28.45 21.12 -0.48
CA ALA A 159 -28.85 20.22 0.60
C ALA A 159 -27.95 19.00 0.70
N LYS A 160 -27.68 18.32 -0.41
CA LYS A 160 -26.81 17.13 -0.44
C LYS A 160 -25.35 17.43 -0.07
N LEU A 161 -24.85 18.62 -0.49
CA LEU A 161 -23.50 19.06 -0.10
C LEU A 161 -23.41 19.30 1.41
N VAL A 162 -24.43 19.92 2.00
CA VAL A 162 -24.50 20.15 3.46
C VAL A 162 -24.54 18.81 4.19
N ASP A 163 -25.43 17.89 3.80
CA ASP A 163 -25.54 16.57 4.43
C ASP A 163 -24.22 15.80 4.37
N LYS A 164 -23.53 15.84 3.21
CA LYS A 164 -22.22 15.21 3.04
C LYS A 164 -21.15 15.83 3.95
N ILE A 165 -21.04 17.14 3.98
CA ILE A 165 -20.06 17.87 4.81
C ILE A 165 -20.33 17.60 6.29
N GLU A 166 -21.60 17.60 6.73
CA GLU A 166 -21.95 17.31 8.12
C GLU A 166 -21.58 15.87 8.50
N PHE A 167 -21.83 14.90 7.64
CA PHE A 167 -21.42 13.51 7.86
C PHE A 167 -19.89 13.37 7.95
N GLU A 168 -19.17 13.95 7.01
CA GLU A 168 -17.70 13.89 6.99
C GLU A 168 -17.13 14.53 8.26
N LYS A 169 -17.58 15.70 8.63
CA LYS A 169 -17.12 16.44 9.82
C LYS A 169 -17.48 15.73 11.14
N ASN A 170 -18.70 15.27 11.27
CA ASN A 170 -19.20 14.78 12.55
C ASN A 170 -18.87 13.28 12.77
N VAL A 171 -18.62 12.54 11.70
CA VAL A 171 -18.39 11.09 11.75
C VAL A 171 -16.98 10.74 11.30
N LEU A 172 -16.57 11.13 10.08
CA LEU A 172 -15.32 10.66 9.50
C LEU A 172 -14.10 11.34 10.10
N GLU A 173 -14.12 12.66 10.31
CA GLU A 173 -13.01 13.38 10.97
C GLU A 173 -12.73 12.83 12.36
N LYS A 174 -13.79 12.52 13.11
CA LYS A 174 -13.63 11.91 14.44
C LYS A 174 -12.98 10.52 14.36
N LYS A 175 -13.44 9.68 13.44
CA LYS A 175 -12.85 8.35 13.22
C LYS A 175 -11.38 8.44 12.80
N ILE A 176 -11.04 9.39 11.92
CA ILE A 176 -9.67 9.63 11.50
C ILE A 176 -8.81 10.05 12.69
N LYS A 177 -9.30 11.00 13.50
CA LYS A 177 -8.57 11.43 14.71
C LYS A 177 -8.32 10.24 15.64
N ASP A 178 -9.37 9.50 16.00
CA ASP A 178 -9.27 8.35 16.90
C ASP A 178 -8.26 7.32 16.32
N TYR A 179 -8.32 7.06 15.02
CA TYR A 179 -7.40 6.18 14.32
C TYR A 179 -5.95 6.66 14.38
N VAL A 180 -5.68 7.94 14.11
CA VAL A 180 -4.33 8.49 14.20
C VAL A 180 -3.79 8.41 15.62
N LEU A 181 -4.61 8.73 16.63
CA LEU A 181 -4.20 8.65 18.03
C LEU A 181 -3.94 7.21 18.51
N GLU A 182 -4.68 6.25 17.98
CA GLU A 182 -4.49 4.82 18.28
C GLU A 182 -3.21 4.26 17.65
N ARG A 183 -2.87 4.73 16.45
CA ARG A 183 -1.80 4.16 15.62
C ARG A 183 -0.45 4.86 15.75
N THR A 184 -0.39 5.99 16.45
CA THR A 184 0.81 6.83 16.58
C THR A 184 0.97 7.37 18.00
N GLY A 185 2.15 7.92 18.30
CA GLY A 185 2.41 8.68 19.54
C GLY A 185 1.91 10.14 19.50
N ILE A 186 1.14 10.52 18.47
CA ILE A 186 0.56 11.86 18.38
C ILE A 186 -0.49 12.05 19.48
N THR A 187 -0.30 13.05 20.34
CA THR A 187 -1.27 13.37 21.37
C THR A 187 -2.48 14.12 20.80
N SER A 188 -3.68 14.00 21.41
CA SER A 188 -4.87 14.74 20.99
C SER A 188 -4.61 16.24 20.89
N LYS A 189 -3.86 16.81 21.84
CA LYS A 189 -3.49 18.23 21.83
C LYS A 189 -2.61 18.60 20.62
N ALA A 190 -1.66 17.74 20.25
CA ALA A 190 -0.81 17.96 19.08
C ALA A 190 -1.60 17.83 17.78
N TYR A 191 -2.48 16.83 17.69
CA TYR A 191 -3.40 16.65 16.57
C TYR A 191 -4.27 17.90 16.36
N ASP A 192 -5.03 18.34 17.37
CA ASP A 192 -5.96 19.48 17.27
C ASP A 192 -5.25 20.79 16.92
N ARG A 193 -4.00 20.96 17.35
CA ARG A 193 -3.19 22.15 17.02
C ARG A 193 -2.75 22.20 15.57
N ASN A 194 -2.48 21.04 14.97
CA ASN A 194 -1.80 20.94 13.67
C ASN A 194 -2.70 20.44 12.54
N TYR A 195 -3.75 19.67 12.81
CA TYR A 195 -4.58 19.00 11.81
C TYR A 195 -5.15 19.94 10.72
N ARG A 196 -5.47 21.18 11.07
CA ARG A 196 -5.95 22.21 10.12
C ARG A 196 -4.83 23.01 9.45
N LYS A 197 -3.62 22.44 9.42
CA LYS A 197 -2.43 23.02 8.79
C LYS A 197 -1.76 21.94 7.94
N GLU A 198 -0.88 22.36 7.07
CA GLU A 198 0.06 21.45 6.39
C GLU A 198 1.12 21.02 7.40
N TRP A 199 0.90 19.90 8.09
CA TRP A 199 1.84 19.40 9.09
C TRP A 199 2.82 18.40 8.47
N TYR A 200 3.90 18.94 7.91
CA TYR A 200 5.00 18.15 7.37
C TYR A 200 5.89 17.60 8.47
N MET A 201 6.34 16.36 8.30
CA MET A 201 7.23 15.67 9.24
C MET A 201 8.29 14.91 8.46
N SER A 202 9.56 15.01 8.91
CA SER A 202 10.67 14.18 8.40
C SER A 202 10.58 12.77 8.97
N SER A 203 11.48 11.87 8.50
CA SER A 203 11.64 10.51 9.00
C SER A 203 11.93 10.48 10.51
N GLU A 204 12.85 11.33 11.00
CA GLU A 204 13.20 11.41 12.42
C GLU A 204 12.00 11.89 13.26
N LYS A 205 11.26 12.90 12.76
CA LYS A 205 10.06 13.37 13.44
C LYS A 205 8.95 12.33 13.45
N ALA A 206 8.83 11.55 12.38
CA ALA A 206 7.89 10.44 12.30
C ALA A 206 8.26 9.32 13.29
N LYS A 207 9.55 9.05 13.46
CA LYS A 207 10.04 8.10 14.47
C LYS A 207 9.77 8.58 15.90
N GLU A 208 10.05 9.86 16.20
CA GLU A 208 9.76 10.48 17.50
C GLU A 208 8.26 10.40 17.87
N LEU A 209 7.38 10.56 16.88
CA LEU A 209 5.93 10.52 17.04
C LEU A 209 5.34 9.10 16.87
N GLU A 210 6.16 8.07 16.82
CA GLU A 210 5.75 6.68 16.64
C GLU A 210 4.86 6.49 15.39
N ILE A 211 5.06 7.31 14.36
CA ILE A 211 4.40 7.16 13.06
C ILE A 211 5.06 6.02 12.29
N CYS A 212 6.39 5.92 12.30
CA CYS A 212 7.14 4.78 11.78
C CYS A 212 7.83 4.01 12.91
N ASP A 213 8.08 2.72 12.67
CA ASP A 213 8.76 1.85 13.61
C ASP A 213 10.27 1.80 13.32
N PHE A 214 10.67 1.98 12.04
CA PHE A 214 12.06 1.87 11.60
C PHE A 214 12.39 2.91 10.53
N ILE A 215 13.59 3.51 10.61
CA ILE A 215 14.22 4.29 9.56
C ILE A 215 15.25 3.39 8.87
N VAL A 216 15.07 3.13 7.59
CA VAL A 216 15.98 2.30 6.80
C VAL A 216 17.31 3.03 6.60
N GLY A 217 18.40 2.35 6.92
CA GLY A 217 19.74 2.94 6.95
C GLY A 217 20.20 3.34 8.36
N GLU A 218 19.28 3.52 9.31
CA GLU A 218 19.59 3.79 10.72
C GLU A 218 19.23 2.61 11.61
N ASP A 219 17.97 2.20 11.64
CA ASP A 219 17.44 1.14 12.52
C ASP A 219 17.51 -0.25 11.88
N CYS A 220 17.50 -0.34 10.58
CA CYS A 220 17.52 -1.59 9.81
C CYS A 220 18.14 -1.39 8.43
N THR A 221 18.45 -2.49 7.75
CA THR A 221 18.95 -2.47 6.37
C THR A 221 17.82 -2.59 5.36
N ILE A 222 18.11 -2.24 4.10
CA ILE A 222 17.14 -2.41 3.01
C ILE A 222 16.76 -3.88 2.81
N ASP A 223 17.69 -4.81 3.04
CA ASP A 223 17.50 -6.25 2.86
C ASP A 223 16.45 -6.82 3.82
N GLU A 224 16.12 -6.11 4.91
CA GLU A 224 15.10 -6.54 5.86
C GLU A 224 13.67 -6.24 5.40
N ILE A 225 13.52 -5.48 4.30
CA ILE A 225 12.22 -5.04 3.76
C ILE A 225 12.00 -5.41 2.30
N ILE A 226 12.94 -6.11 1.66
CA ILE A 226 12.83 -6.60 0.27
C ILE A 226 12.61 -8.12 0.21
#